data_58535f3fe28182df1a67a324b9b402e3
#
_entry.id   58535f3fe28182df1a67a324b9b402e3
#
_cell.length_a   1.000
_cell.length_b   1.000
_cell.length_c   1.000
_cell.angle_alpha   90.00
_cell.angle_beta   90.00
_cell.angle_gamma   90.00
#
_symmetry.space_group_name_H-M   'P 1'
#
loop_
_entity.id
_entity.type
_entity.pdbx_description
1 polymer ?
#
loop_
_entity_poly.entity_id
_entity_poly.type
_entity_poly.pdbx_seq_one_letter_code
_entity_poly.pdbx_strand_id
1 'polypeptide(L)'
;MLTLSTFEEAAKKVKEVTQETKLIYSPNFSKETGNEVYLKPENMQRTGAYKVRGAYYKISTLTDDERQRGLITASAGNHAQGVAYAASKYGVNATIVMPTTTPLIKVERTKELGAEVILAGDVYDESYAHAMEVAEERGLTFIHPFNDPIVAAGQGSITMEIVQELPLVDAILVPIGGGGLVAGVSTLAKMLNPRIKVIGVEPEGAACMKASLEAGHVVKLPHVSTIADGTAVQEPGDQIFPYIQENLDEIITIKDDELIVAFLDMVENHKMIVENSGLLTVAALKHLDFEGQKVVSILSGGNMDVITMASVVQHGLIQRDRIFTVSVLLPDRPGELVRVAQTIADCNGNVVRLDHNQFVTANRNAAVELRVTIEAFGSEHKQRIVKALEDNGFRPKLIQVHL
;
A
#
# COMPACT_ATOMS: atom_id res chain seq x y z
N MET A 1 -17.02 16.95 -17.90
CA MET A 1 -17.88 15.94 -17.26
C MET A 1 -17.44 14.57 -17.79
N LEU A 2 -17.26 13.59 -16.92
CA LEU A 2 -16.92 12.21 -17.32
C LEU A 2 -18.14 11.58 -18.02
N THR A 3 -17.92 10.99 -19.19
CA THR A 3 -18.94 10.29 -19.98
C THR A 3 -18.47 8.88 -20.32
N LEU A 4 -19.39 8.00 -20.70
CA LEU A 4 -19.00 6.64 -21.14
C LEU A 4 -18.01 6.69 -22.31
N SER A 5 -18.23 7.59 -23.28
CA SER A 5 -17.32 7.79 -24.41
C SER A 5 -15.91 8.20 -23.96
N THR A 6 -15.79 9.05 -22.91
CA THR A 6 -14.48 9.41 -22.34
C THR A 6 -13.75 8.19 -21.77
N PHE A 7 -14.47 7.30 -21.08
CA PHE A 7 -13.88 6.06 -20.54
C PHE A 7 -13.53 5.04 -21.63
N GLU A 8 -14.34 4.91 -22.68
CA GLU A 8 -14.05 4.03 -23.81
C GLU A 8 -12.80 4.50 -24.57
N GLU A 9 -12.67 5.80 -24.78
CA GLU A 9 -11.47 6.39 -25.38
C GLU A 9 -10.24 6.17 -24.49
N ALA A 10 -10.37 6.43 -23.20
CA ALA A 10 -9.31 6.19 -22.22
C ALA A 10 -8.88 4.71 -22.22
N ALA A 11 -9.84 3.78 -22.14
CA ALA A 11 -9.56 2.34 -22.14
C ALA A 11 -8.86 1.87 -23.43
N LYS A 12 -9.21 2.46 -24.58
CA LYS A 12 -8.50 2.19 -25.84
C LYS A 12 -7.08 2.75 -25.81
N LYS A 13 -6.93 4.00 -25.31
CA LYS A 13 -5.66 4.72 -25.36
C LYS A 13 -4.62 4.13 -24.40
N VAL A 14 -5.00 3.76 -23.18
CA VAL A 14 -4.06 3.22 -22.19
C VAL A 14 -3.46 1.87 -22.60
N LYS A 15 -4.10 1.09 -23.49
CA LYS A 15 -3.56 -0.17 -24.01
C LYS A 15 -2.22 -0.02 -24.72
N GLU A 16 -1.88 1.18 -25.19
CA GLU A 16 -0.59 1.46 -25.82
C GLU A 16 0.59 1.37 -24.84
N VAL A 17 0.33 1.52 -23.53
CA VAL A 17 1.38 1.61 -22.50
C VAL A 17 1.20 0.65 -21.34
N THR A 18 0.00 0.16 -21.11
CA THR A 18 -0.28 -0.78 -20.01
C THR A 18 0.14 -2.20 -20.37
N GLN A 19 0.46 -2.96 -19.33
CA GLN A 19 0.54 -4.41 -19.39
C GLN A 19 -0.83 -4.98 -19.05
N GLU A 20 -1.22 -6.07 -19.72
CA GLU A 20 -2.45 -6.79 -19.38
C GLU A 20 -2.33 -7.38 -17.97
N THR A 21 -3.18 -6.92 -17.06
CA THR A 21 -3.23 -7.38 -15.66
C THR A 21 -4.52 -8.14 -15.44
N LYS A 22 -4.53 -9.42 -15.85
CA LYS A 22 -5.72 -10.28 -15.70
C LYS A 22 -6.13 -10.47 -14.26
N LEU A 23 -7.43 -10.67 -14.03
CA LEU A 23 -7.94 -11.02 -12.72
C LEU A 23 -7.37 -12.35 -12.23
N ILE A 24 -6.95 -12.38 -10.98
CA ILE A 24 -6.41 -13.58 -10.34
C ILE A 24 -7.39 -14.01 -9.25
N TYR A 25 -8.01 -15.20 -9.43
CA TYR A 25 -8.83 -15.78 -8.39
C TYR A 25 -8.00 -16.17 -7.17
N SER A 26 -8.49 -15.80 -5.97
CA SER A 26 -7.84 -16.08 -4.70
C SER A 26 -8.58 -17.15 -3.91
N PRO A 27 -8.16 -18.41 -3.93
CA PRO A 27 -8.80 -19.46 -3.14
C PRO A 27 -8.76 -19.19 -1.63
N ASN A 28 -7.65 -18.60 -1.15
CA ASN A 28 -7.45 -18.33 0.28
C ASN A 28 -8.41 -17.26 0.78
N PHE A 29 -8.45 -16.09 0.14
CA PHE A 29 -9.37 -15.02 0.53
C PHE A 29 -10.83 -15.41 0.29
N SER A 30 -11.12 -16.19 -0.76
CA SER A 30 -12.47 -16.68 -1.01
C SER A 30 -12.96 -17.59 0.12
N LYS A 31 -12.11 -18.50 0.58
CA LYS A 31 -12.43 -19.38 1.73
C LYS A 31 -12.59 -18.58 3.03
N GLU A 32 -11.75 -17.58 3.25
CA GLU A 32 -11.75 -16.78 4.48
C GLU A 32 -13.00 -15.90 4.59
N THR A 33 -13.46 -15.33 3.47
CA THR A 33 -14.53 -14.34 3.44
C THR A 33 -15.90 -14.92 3.04
N GLY A 34 -15.96 -16.17 2.58
CA GLY A 34 -17.20 -16.73 2.02
C GLY A 34 -17.62 -16.15 0.66
N ASN A 35 -16.76 -15.34 0.02
CA ASN A 35 -16.98 -14.70 -1.29
C ASN A 35 -16.13 -15.32 -2.39
N GLU A 36 -16.42 -15.04 -3.64
CA GLU A 36 -15.51 -15.31 -4.77
C GLU A 36 -14.58 -14.11 -4.96
N VAL A 37 -13.37 -14.15 -4.37
CA VAL A 37 -12.44 -13.02 -4.38
C VAL A 37 -11.47 -13.11 -5.56
N TYR A 38 -11.38 -12.01 -6.29
CA TYR A 38 -10.45 -11.81 -7.40
C TYR A 38 -9.55 -10.61 -7.12
N LEU A 39 -8.29 -10.71 -7.51
CA LEU A 39 -7.29 -9.66 -7.37
C LEU A 39 -7.05 -9.02 -8.74
N LYS A 40 -7.14 -7.68 -8.83
CA LYS A 40 -6.73 -6.91 -10.01
C LYS A 40 -5.30 -6.39 -9.79
N PRO A 41 -4.27 -7.04 -10.37
CA PRO A 41 -2.88 -6.84 -9.98
C PRO A 41 -2.24 -5.63 -10.69
N GLU A 42 -2.68 -4.40 -10.40
CA GLU A 42 -2.08 -3.17 -10.93
C GLU A 42 -0.66 -2.90 -10.40
N ASN A 43 -0.26 -3.60 -9.31
CA ASN A 43 1.14 -3.67 -8.86
C ASN A 43 2.08 -4.29 -9.90
N MET A 44 1.56 -5.01 -10.88
CA MET A 44 2.32 -5.64 -11.95
C MET A 44 2.37 -4.83 -13.25
N GLN A 45 1.89 -3.59 -13.25
CA GLN A 45 2.07 -2.67 -14.37
C GLN A 45 3.56 -2.36 -14.63
N ARG A 46 3.89 -1.90 -15.84
CA ARG A 46 5.27 -1.57 -16.25
C ARG A 46 5.99 -0.61 -15.32
N THR A 47 5.24 0.33 -14.70
CA THR A 47 5.75 1.27 -13.71
C THR A 47 5.50 0.80 -12.27
N GLY A 48 5.07 -0.44 -12.08
CA GLY A 48 4.77 -1.02 -10.77
C GLY A 48 3.49 -0.48 -10.12
N ALA A 49 2.65 0.30 -10.83
CA ALA A 49 1.40 0.83 -10.30
C ALA A 49 0.45 1.32 -11.41
N TYR A 50 -0.83 1.46 -11.07
CA TYR A 50 -1.89 1.90 -11.98
C TYR A 50 -1.73 3.33 -12.53
N LYS A 51 -0.94 4.17 -11.88
CA LYS A 51 -0.82 5.62 -12.18
C LYS A 51 -0.46 5.94 -13.63
N VAL A 52 0.22 5.04 -14.32
CA VAL A 52 0.56 5.19 -15.74
C VAL A 52 -0.68 5.36 -16.62
N ARG A 53 -1.82 4.77 -16.26
CA ARG A 53 -3.08 4.84 -17.01
C ARG A 53 -3.57 6.27 -17.11
N GLY A 54 -3.79 6.93 -15.97
CA GLY A 54 -4.26 8.30 -15.91
C GLY A 54 -3.26 9.32 -16.48
N ALA A 55 -1.96 9.14 -16.15
CA ALA A 55 -0.91 10.00 -16.69
C ALA A 55 -0.87 9.95 -18.23
N TYR A 56 -0.86 8.74 -18.79
CA TYR A 56 -0.81 8.57 -20.24
C TYR A 56 -2.05 9.11 -20.94
N TYR A 57 -3.25 8.81 -20.42
CA TYR A 57 -4.47 9.33 -21.02
C TYR A 57 -4.54 10.85 -20.95
N LYS A 58 -4.19 11.46 -19.80
CA LYS A 58 -4.12 12.93 -19.69
C LYS A 58 -3.18 13.54 -20.72
N ILE A 59 -1.96 13.01 -20.85
CA ILE A 59 -0.98 13.51 -21.81
C ILE A 59 -1.49 13.36 -23.26
N SER A 60 -2.25 12.31 -23.56
CA SER A 60 -2.84 12.09 -24.89
C SER A 60 -3.86 13.15 -25.28
N THR A 61 -4.54 13.77 -24.31
CA THR A 61 -5.57 14.79 -24.55
C THR A 61 -5.00 16.20 -24.68
N LEU A 62 -3.72 16.40 -24.37
CA LEU A 62 -3.06 17.69 -24.51
C LEU A 62 -2.89 18.05 -25.99
N THR A 63 -2.89 19.34 -26.30
CA THR A 63 -2.51 19.86 -27.61
C THR A 63 -1.01 19.61 -27.87
N ASP A 64 -0.60 19.66 -29.13
CA ASP A 64 0.79 19.53 -29.51
C ASP A 64 1.65 20.63 -28.86
N ASP A 65 1.15 21.86 -28.78
CA ASP A 65 1.85 22.96 -28.12
C ASP A 65 2.04 22.73 -26.62
N GLU A 66 1.03 22.21 -25.93
CA GLU A 66 1.13 21.87 -24.49
C GLU A 66 2.16 20.77 -24.26
N ARG A 67 2.18 19.75 -25.11
CA ARG A 67 3.17 18.67 -25.03
C ARG A 67 4.60 19.18 -25.31
N GLN A 68 4.77 20.02 -26.36
CA GLN A 68 6.08 20.55 -26.75
C GLN A 68 6.71 21.47 -25.71
N ARG A 69 5.89 22.22 -24.95
CA ARG A 69 6.39 23.01 -23.82
C ARG A 69 7.00 22.15 -22.70
N GLY A 70 6.61 20.89 -22.63
CA GLY A 70 7.03 19.94 -21.60
C GLY A 70 6.02 19.82 -20.46
N LEU A 71 6.21 18.80 -19.66
CA LEU A 71 5.31 18.41 -18.57
C LEU A 71 6.00 18.58 -17.23
N ILE A 72 5.21 18.83 -16.18
CA ILE A 72 5.72 18.87 -14.81
C ILE A 72 4.71 18.21 -13.85
N THR A 73 5.22 17.60 -12.79
CA THR A 73 4.41 17.15 -11.65
C THR A 73 5.21 17.16 -10.36
N ALA A 74 4.52 17.15 -9.22
CA ALA A 74 5.10 16.93 -7.91
C ALA A 74 4.72 15.53 -7.42
N SER A 75 5.71 14.64 -7.24
CA SER A 75 5.50 13.30 -6.68
C SER A 75 6.82 12.59 -6.49
N ALA A 76 7.00 11.90 -5.35
CA ALA A 76 8.15 11.02 -5.11
C ALA A 76 7.85 9.52 -5.34
N GLY A 77 6.67 9.18 -5.88
CA GLY A 77 6.20 7.80 -5.96
C GLY A 77 5.65 7.39 -7.33
N ASN A 78 4.56 6.64 -7.30
CA ASN A 78 3.95 6.01 -8.47
C ASN A 78 3.54 6.99 -9.56
N HIS A 79 3.10 8.21 -9.19
CA HIS A 79 2.70 9.20 -10.17
C HIS A 79 3.92 9.78 -10.90
N ALA A 80 5.02 10.02 -10.21
CA ALA A 80 6.29 10.45 -10.82
C ALA A 80 6.73 9.50 -11.93
N GLN A 81 6.79 8.20 -11.62
CA GLN A 81 7.15 7.17 -12.59
C GLN A 81 6.12 7.05 -13.71
N GLY A 82 4.83 7.17 -13.40
CA GLY A 82 3.74 7.15 -14.38
C GLY A 82 3.86 8.27 -15.40
N VAL A 83 4.11 9.51 -14.93
CA VAL A 83 4.28 10.69 -15.81
C VAL A 83 5.57 10.59 -16.61
N ALA A 84 6.70 10.24 -15.97
CA ALA A 84 7.99 10.07 -16.66
C ALA A 84 7.90 9.03 -17.79
N TYR A 85 7.33 7.86 -17.50
CA TYR A 85 7.15 6.80 -18.49
C TYR A 85 6.19 7.23 -19.61
N ALA A 86 5.06 7.84 -19.27
CA ALA A 86 4.10 8.31 -20.25
C ALA A 86 4.71 9.39 -21.17
N ALA A 87 5.43 10.36 -20.60
CA ALA A 87 6.12 11.40 -21.35
C ALA A 87 7.16 10.81 -22.32
N SER A 88 7.95 9.81 -21.88
CA SER A 88 8.92 9.15 -22.75
C SER A 88 8.29 8.48 -23.96
N LYS A 89 7.04 7.97 -23.84
CA LYS A 89 6.31 7.37 -24.97
C LYS A 89 5.84 8.40 -26.00
N TYR A 90 5.59 9.63 -25.55
CA TYR A 90 5.27 10.74 -26.45
C TYR A 90 6.50 11.50 -26.95
N GLY A 91 7.71 11.16 -26.47
CA GLY A 91 8.95 11.89 -26.80
C GLY A 91 8.95 13.33 -26.28
N VAL A 92 8.27 13.58 -25.17
CA VAL A 92 8.18 14.90 -24.52
C VAL A 92 8.98 14.93 -23.23
N ASN A 93 9.51 16.10 -22.87
CA ASN A 93 10.24 16.28 -21.64
C ASN A 93 9.30 16.29 -20.42
N ALA A 94 9.68 15.62 -19.35
CA ALA A 94 9.00 15.68 -18.07
C ALA A 94 9.95 16.14 -16.98
N THR A 95 9.50 17.09 -16.16
CA THR A 95 10.17 17.55 -14.95
C THR A 95 9.38 17.03 -13.74
N ILE A 96 10.08 16.36 -12.82
CA ILE A 96 9.46 15.80 -11.62
C ILE A 96 10.06 16.49 -10.39
N VAL A 97 9.23 17.15 -9.62
CA VAL A 97 9.65 17.78 -8.36
C VAL A 97 9.39 16.81 -7.22
N MET A 98 10.41 16.55 -6.41
CA MET A 98 10.36 15.62 -5.27
C MET A 98 10.89 16.30 -4.01
N PRO A 99 10.41 15.92 -2.82
CA PRO A 99 11.03 16.34 -1.56
C PRO A 99 12.51 15.97 -1.48
N THR A 100 13.32 16.79 -0.82
CA THR A 100 14.74 16.55 -0.58
C THR A 100 14.99 15.27 0.21
N THR A 101 14.00 14.85 1.01
CA THR A 101 13.99 13.63 1.81
C THR A 101 13.71 12.35 0.99
N THR A 102 13.44 12.47 -0.31
CA THR A 102 13.10 11.31 -1.18
C THR A 102 14.26 10.33 -1.25
N PRO A 103 14.03 9.01 -1.03
CA PRO A 103 15.06 7.99 -1.16
C PRO A 103 15.71 8.00 -2.54
N LEU A 104 17.05 7.90 -2.56
CA LEU A 104 17.84 7.99 -3.79
C LEU A 104 17.40 7.00 -4.89
N ILE A 105 16.98 5.80 -4.48
CA ILE A 105 16.50 4.78 -5.42
C ILE A 105 15.27 5.23 -6.21
N LYS A 106 14.36 6.02 -5.60
CA LYS A 106 13.17 6.56 -6.26
C LYS A 106 13.55 7.67 -7.25
N VAL A 107 14.52 8.50 -6.87
CA VAL A 107 15.08 9.56 -7.73
C VAL A 107 15.72 8.94 -8.98
N GLU A 108 16.60 7.97 -8.81
CA GLU A 108 17.30 7.30 -9.91
C GLU A 108 16.34 6.57 -10.84
N ARG A 109 15.40 5.81 -10.32
CA ARG A 109 14.35 5.16 -11.15
C ARG A 109 13.58 6.14 -12.02
N THR A 110 13.29 7.33 -11.48
CA THR A 110 12.55 8.36 -12.24
C THR A 110 13.43 8.96 -13.35
N LYS A 111 14.72 9.19 -13.08
CA LYS A 111 15.69 9.64 -14.10
C LYS A 111 15.91 8.59 -15.19
N GLU A 112 15.98 7.30 -14.83
CA GLU A 112 16.08 6.19 -15.79
C GLU A 112 14.91 6.16 -16.79
N LEU A 113 13.74 6.65 -16.39
CA LEU A 113 12.58 6.82 -17.28
C LEU A 113 12.67 8.06 -18.18
N GLY A 114 13.76 8.83 -18.09
CA GLY A 114 14.06 9.99 -18.96
C GLY A 114 13.57 11.33 -18.43
N ALA A 115 13.12 11.42 -17.17
CA ALA A 115 12.66 12.68 -16.58
C ALA A 115 13.78 13.48 -15.95
N GLU A 116 13.70 14.82 -16.03
CA GLU A 116 14.42 15.73 -15.15
C GLU A 116 13.87 15.64 -13.74
N VAL A 117 14.72 15.50 -12.72
CA VAL A 117 14.29 15.49 -11.32
C VAL A 117 14.85 16.72 -10.59
N ILE A 118 13.95 17.48 -9.98
CA ILE A 118 14.27 18.62 -9.11
C ILE A 118 13.95 18.20 -7.67
N LEU A 119 14.93 18.33 -6.77
CA LEU A 119 14.71 18.12 -5.34
C LEU A 119 14.45 19.48 -4.68
N ALA A 120 13.25 19.68 -4.15
CA ALA A 120 12.85 20.95 -3.52
C ALA A 120 11.79 20.72 -2.43
N GLY A 121 11.98 21.44 -1.28
CA GLY A 121 11.17 21.28 -0.09
C GLY A 121 11.44 19.98 0.68
N ASP A 122 10.96 19.91 1.91
CA ASP A 122 11.14 18.74 2.77
C ASP A 122 9.89 17.84 2.80
N VAL A 123 8.73 18.39 2.43
CA VAL A 123 7.43 17.72 2.38
C VAL A 123 6.76 17.90 1.02
N TYR A 124 5.72 17.09 0.77
CA TYR A 124 4.99 17.12 -0.51
C TYR A 124 4.42 18.51 -0.86
N ASP A 125 3.81 19.22 0.09
CA ASP A 125 3.17 20.52 -0.17
C ASP A 125 4.18 21.57 -0.63
N GLU A 126 5.40 21.56 -0.10
CA GLU A 126 6.49 22.45 -0.53
C GLU A 126 7.00 22.08 -1.94
N SER A 127 7.15 20.79 -2.21
CA SER A 127 7.51 20.32 -3.56
C SER A 127 6.44 20.67 -4.57
N TYR A 128 5.16 20.57 -4.19
CA TYR A 128 4.03 20.97 -5.03
C TYR A 128 4.05 22.47 -5.34
N ALA A 129 4.23 23.31 -4.31
CA ALA A 129 4.33 24.75 -4.50
C ALA A 129 5.47 25.11 -5.46
N HIS A 130 6.65 24.51 -5.24
CA HIS A 130 7.80 24.73 -6.13
C HIS A 130 7.54 24.23 -7.56
N ALA A 131 6.84 23.11 -7.73
CA ALA A 131 6.47 22.61 -9.06
C ALA A 131 5.54 23.59 -9.79
N MET A 132 4.63 24.25 -9.08
CA MET A 132 3.74 25.26 -9.65
C MET A 132 4.51 26.51 -10.07
N GLU A 133 5.50 26.97 -9.29
CA GLU A 133 6.39 28.08 -9.65
C GLU A 133 7.19 27.77 -10.92
N VAL A 134 7.81 26.59 -10.99
CA VAL A 134 8.57 26.12 -12.17
C VAL A 134 7.65 25.97 -13.38
N ALA A 135 6.40 25.48 -13.18
CA ALA A 135 5.41 25.35 -14.24
C ALA A 135 5.09 26.71 -14.88
N GLU A 136 4.88 27.74 -14.05
CA GLU A 136 4.60 29.11 -14.52
C GLU A 136 5.84 29.73 -15.21
N GLU A 137 7.01 29.62 -14.58
CA GLU A 137 8.25 30.19 -15.10
C GLU A 137 8.67 29.62 -16.46
N ARG A 138 8.57 28.29 -16.61
CA ARG A 138 8.98 27.58 -17.84
C ARG A 138 7.84 27.32 -18.82
N GLY A 139 6.58 27.67 -18.46
CA GLY A 139 5.39 27.44 -19.27
C GLY A 139 5.03 25.96 -19.41
N LEU A 140 5.38 25.10 -18.42
CA LEU A 140 5.15 23.67 -18.45
C LEU A 140 3.70 23.31 -18.13
N THR A 141 3.22 22.19 -18.70
CA THR A 141 1.88 21.68 -18.39
C THR A 141 1.93 20.80 -17.15
N PHE A 142 1.19 21.17 -16.08
CA PHE A 142 1.12 20.41 -14.85
C PHE A 142 0.20 19.19 -15.00
N ILE A 143 0.71 18.01 -14.66
CA ILE A 143 -0.04 16.75 -14.63
C ILE A 143 -0.37 16.39 -13.18
N HIS A 144 -1.62 16.63 -12.78
CA HIS A 144 -2.05 16.43 -11.40
C HIS A 144 -2.13 14.93 -11.03
N PRO A 145 -1.68 14.51 -9.82
CA PRO A 145 -1.65 13.08 -9.43
C PRO A 145 -3.03 12.44 -9.22
N PHE A 146 -4.10 13.22 -9.02
CA PHE A 146 -5.45 12.72 -8.75
C PHE A 146 -6.58 13.74 -9.02
N ASN A 147 -6.36 15.04 -8.80
CA ASN A 147 -7.42 16.07 -8.90
C ASN A 147 -7.61 16.57 -10.33
N ASP A 148 -7.89 15.65 -11.23
CA ASP A 148 -8.15 15.93 -12.65
C ASP A 148 -9.11 14.84 -13.20
N PRO A 149 -10.32 15.21 -13.66
CA PRO A 149 -11.29 14.25 -14.21
C PRO A 149 -10.74 13.42 -15.38
N ILE A 150 -9.84 13.97 -16.21
CA ILE A 150 -9.23 13.22 -17.32
C ILE A 150 -8.24 12.18 -16.80
N VAL A 151 -7.45 12.52 -15.78
CA VAL A 151 -6.61 11.54 -15.07
C VAL A 151 -7.49 10.44 -14.48
N ALA A 152 -8.58 10.82 -13.81
CA ALA A 152 -9.53 9.85 -13.24
C ALA A 152 -10.16 8.94 -14.32
N ALA A 153 -10.48 9.47 -15.51
CA ALA A 153 -10.98 8.65 -16.62
C ALA A 153 -9.97 7.58 -17.06
N GLY A 154 -8.69 7.96 -17.16
CA GLY A 154 -7.61 6.99 -17.44
C GLY A 154 -7.53 5.88 -16.40
N GLN A 155 -7.66 6.22 -15.09
CA GLN A 155 -7.68 5.25 -14.00
C GLN A 155 -8.92 4.34 -14.07
N GLY A 156 -10.07 4.91 -14.44
CA GLY A 156 -11.34 4.18 -14.61
C GLY A 156 -11.28 3.07 -15.66
N SER A 157 -10.30 3.09 -16.59
CA SER A 157 -10.07 2.00 -17.56
C SER A 157 -9.91 0.63 -16.89
N ILE A 158 -9.50 0.59 -15.62
CA ILE A 158 -9.43 -0.64 -14.81
C ILE A 158 -10.80 -1.30 -14.69
N THR A 159 -11.86 -0.51 -14.48
CA THR A 159 -13.23 -1.03 -14.39
C THR A 159 -13.68 -1.67 -15.70
N MET A 160 -13.30 -1.10 -16.86
CA MET A 160 -13.60 -1.69 -18.16
C MET A 160 -12.99 -3.09 -18.29
N GLU A 161 -11.73 -3.25 -17.87
CA GLU A 161 -11.04 -4.55 -17.88
C GLU A 161 -11.71 -5.52 -16.89
N ILE A 162 -12.06 -5.08 -15.67
CA ILE A 162 -12.74 -5.91 -14.67
C ILE A 162 -14.06 -6.46 -15.23
N VAL A 163 -14.92 -5.58 -15.77
CA VAL A 163 -16.25 -5.98 -16.27
C VAL A 163 -16.13 -6.87 -17.52
N GLN A 164 -15.12 -6.67 -18.37
CA GLN A 164 -14.85 -7.54 -19.51
C GLN A 164 -14.45 -8.96 -19.09
N GLU A 165 -13.63 -9.10 -18.05
CA GLU A 165 -13.18 -10.42 -17.54
C GLU A 165 -14.20 -11.06 -16.58
N LEU A 166 -14.93 -10.27 -15.81
CA LEU A 166 -15.90 -10.71 -14.80
C LEU A 166 -17.21 -9.91 -14.95
N PRO A 167 -18.04 -10.21 -15.97
CA PRO A 167 -19.28 -9.45 -16.27
C PRO A 167 -20.29 -9.42 -15.13
N LEU A 168 -20.23 -10.38 -14.20
CA LEU A 168 -21.12 -10.51 -13.05
C LEU A 168 -20.40 -10.13 -11.75
N VAL A 169 -19.48 -9.14 -11.78
CA VAL A 169 -18.87 -8.62 -10.57
C VAL A 169 -19.92 -7.92 -9.71
N ASP A 170 -19.95 -8.25 -8.42
CA ASP A 170 -20.90 -7.67 -7.44
C ASP A 170 -20.29 -6.50 -6.70
N ALA A 171 -19.01 -6.58 -6.31
CA ALA A 171 -18.32 -5.53 -5.57
C ALA A 171 -16.89 -5.30 -6.05
N ILE A 172 -16.45 -4.04 -6.01
CA ILE A 172 -15.08 -3.62 -6.32
C ILE A 172 -14.52 -2.80 -5.15
N LEU A 173 -13.43 -3.26 -4.54
CA LEU A 173 -12.70 -2.55 -3.49
C LEU A 173 -11.60 -1.70 -4.12
N VAL A 174 -11.55 -0.42 -3.74
CA VAL A 174 -10.66 0.57 -4.34
C VAL A 174 -9.90 1.34 -3.24
N PRO A 175 -8.55 1.37 -3.24
CA PRO A 175 -7.82 2.16 -2.28
C PRO A 175 -7.96 3.66 -2.58
N ILE A 176 -8.14 4.47 -1.54
CA ILE A 176 -8.34 5.91 -1.64
C ILE A 176 -7.19 6.66 -0.96
N GLY A 177 -6.56 7.56 -1.70
CA GLY A 177 -5.80 8.69 -1.22
C GLY A 177 -6.51 9.98 -1.61
N GLY A 178 -5.99 10.74 -2.57
CA GLY A 178 -6.66 11.95 -3.07
C GLY A 178 -7.94 11.74 -3.89
N GLY A 179 -8.30 10.48 -4.22
CA GLY A 179 -9.59 10.12 -4.80
C GLY A 179 -9.61 9.86 -6.33
N GLY A 180 -8.54 10.14 -7.07
CA GLY A 180 -8.55 10.01 -8.52
C GLY A 180 -8.86 8.60 -9.07
N LEU A 181 -8.37 7.55 -8.40
CA LEU A 181 -8.65 6.16 -8.77
C LEU A 181 -10.13 5.82 -8.53
N VAL A 182 -10.61 6.07 -7.32
CA VAL A 182 -11.98 5.73 -6.95
C VAL A 182 -13.01 6.54 -7.72
N ALA A 183 -12.73 7.81 -8.05
CA ALA A 183 -13.59 8.62 -8.90
C ALA A 183 -13.77 7.98 -10.28
N GLY A 184 -12.66 7.54 -10.91
CA GLY A 184 -12.73 6.88 -12.21
C GLY A 184 -13.43 5.52 -12.14
N VAL A 185 -13.06 4.68 -11.16
CA VAL A 185 -13.62 3.33 -11.00
C VAL A 185 -15.11 3.38 -10.67
N SER A 186 -15.52 4.18 -9.68
CA SER A 186 -16.92 4.23 -9.24
C SER A 186 -17.83 4.81 -10.32
N THR A 187 -17.42 5.91 -10.95
CA THR A 187 -18.21 6.55 -12.02
C THR A 187 -18.45 5.58 -13.17
N LEU A 188 -17.39 4.89 -13.65
CA LEU A 188 -17.58 3.94 -14.75
C LEU A 188 -18.37 2.70 -14.31
N ALA A 189 -18.14 2.18 -13.11
CA ALA A 189 -18.90 1.04 -12.60
C ALA A 189 -20.40 1.32 -12.58
N LYS A 190 -20.80 2.50 -12.09
CA LYS A 190 -22.22 2.90 -12.06
C LYS A 190 -22.81 3.16 -13.44
N MET A 191 -22.02 3.67 -14.39
CA MET A 191 -22.45 3.82 -15.79
C MET A 191 -22.70 2.47 -16.48
N LEU A 192 -21.85 1.46 -16.21
CA LEU A 192 -21.96 0.14 -16.82
C LEU A 192 -23.03 -0.73 -16.15
N ASN A 193 -23.07 -0.73 -14.83
CA ASN A 193 -24.05 -1.47 -14.03
C ASN A 193 -24.21 -0.82 -12.65
N PRO A 194 -25.32 -0.09 -12.39
CA PRO A 194 -25.55 0.58 -11.11
C PRO A 194 -25.59 -0.37 -9.89
N ARG A 195 -25.74 -1.69 -10.11
CA ARG A 195 -25.75 -2.69 -9.04
C ARG A 195 -24.37 -3.05 -8.53
N ILE A 196 -23.30 -2.75 -9.26
CA ILE A 196 -21.94 -2.99 -8.78
C ILE A 196 -21.71 -2.10 -7.55
N LYS A 197 -21.43 -2.71 -6.41
CA LYS A 197 -21.06 -2.00 -5.18
C LYS A 197 -19.60 -1.58 -5.28
N VAL A 198 -19.32 -0.28 -5.14
CA VAL A 198 -17.94 0.23 -5.08
C VAL A 198 -17.63 0.66 -3.67
N ILE A 199 -16.64 -0.02 -3.07
CA ILE A 199 -16.21 0.17 -1.69
C ILE A 199 -14.86 0.85 -1.69
N GLY A 200 -14.80 2.08 -1.18
CA GLY A 200 -13.56 2.80 -0.98
C GLY A 200 -12.84 2.33 0.28
N VAL A 201 -11.52 2.29 0.25
CA VAL A 201 -10.73 1.88 1.40
C VAL A 201 -9.64 2.90 1.68
N GLU A 202 -9.66 3.48 2.89
CA GLU A 202 -8.67 4.43 3.38
C GLU A 202 -7.88 3.87 4.57
N PRO A 203 -6.63 4.32 4.78
CA PRO A 203 -5.98 4.08 6.06
C PRO A 203 -6.64 4.95 7.15
N GLU A 204 -6.86 4.38 8.34
CA GLU A 204 -7.48 5.09 9.47
C GLU A 204 -6.74 6.39 9.80
N GLY A 205 -5.39 6.38 9.70
CA GLY A 205 -4.54 7.55 9.95
C GLY A 205 -4.55 8.62 8.86
N ALA A 206 -5.29 8.44 7.74
CA ALA A 206 -5.41 9.42 6.64
C ALA A 206 -6.78 9.33 5.94
N ALA A 207 -7.87 9.28 6.71
CA ALA A 207 -9.24 9.10 6.22
C ALA A 207 -9.89 10.44 5.80
N CYS A 208 -9.25 11.19 4.90
CA CYS A 208 -9.73 12.50 4.48
C CYS A 208 -10.99 12.43 3.60
N MET A 209 -11.13 11.38 2.78
CA MET A 209 -12.32 11.19 1.94
C MET A 209 -13.54 10.86 2.79
N LYS A 210 -13.40 9.97 3.79
CA LYS A 210 -14.48 9.64 4.74
C LYS A 210 -14.97 10.90 5.44
N ALA A 211 -14.04 11.69 6.02
CA ALA A 211 -14.38 12.95 6.66
C ALA A 211 -15.11 13.93 5.71
N SER A 212 -14.68 13.97 4.44
CA SER A 212 -15.29 14.84 3.43
C SER A 212 -16.69 14.37 3.02
N LEU A 213 -16.91 13.05 2.88
CA LEU A 213 -18.23 12.49 2.57
C LEU A 213 -19.22 12.71 3.72
N GLU A 214 -18.77 12.54 4.97
CA GLU A 214 -19.58 12.82 6.17
C GLU A 214 -19.93 14.31 6.29
N ALA A 215 -19.02 15.21 5.92
CA ALA A 215 -19.25 16.66 5.92
C ALA A 215 -20.05 17.16 4.71
N GLY A 216 -20.14 16.40 3.63
CA GLY A 216 -20.77 16.81 2.37
C GLY A 216 -19.93 17.80 1.53
N HIS A 217 -18.69 18.08 1.92
CA HIS A 217 -17.72 18.92 1.22
C HIS A 217 -16.30 18.48 1.51
N VAL A 218 -15.35 18.92 0.69
CA VAL A 218 -13.93 18.60 0.88
C VAL A 218 -13.42 19.13 2.24
N VAL A 219 -12.81 18.25 3.03
CA VAL A 219 -12.24 18.53 4.34
C VAL A 219 -10.74 18.25 4.32
N LYS A 220 -9.94 19.19 4.80
CA LYS A 220 -8.51 19.00 5.01
C LYS A 220 -8.25 18.51 6.45
N LEU A 221 -7.61 17.35 6.57
CA LEU A 221 -7.19 16.83 7.88
C LEU A 221 -6.00 17.64 8.41
N PRO A 222 -5.95 17.90 9.72
CA PRO A 222 -4.85 18.65 10.33
C PRO A 222 -3.53 17.86 10.32
N HIS A 223 -3.61 16.55 10.33
CA HIS A 223 -2.47 15.64 10.35
C HIS A 223 -2.84 14.29 9.72
N VAL A 224 -1.87 13.65 9.10
CA VAL A 224 -1.96 12.27 8.60
C VAL A 224 -0.79 11.45 9.12
N SER A 225 -1.04 10.20 9.49
CA SER A 225 -0.03 9.26 9.95
C SER A 225 -0.42 7.84 9.56
N THR A 226 0.28 7.26 8.58
CA THR A 226 0.07 5.89 8.12
C THR A 226 1.29 5.37 7.39
N ILE A 227 1.50 4.06 7.40
CA ILE A 227 2.53 3.39 6.58
C ILE A 227 2.13 3.28 5.10
N ALA A 228 0.89 3.61 4.75
CA ALA A 228 0.36 3.57 3.38
C ALA A 228 0.69 4.88 2.63
N ASP A 229 1.96 5.12 2.33
CA ASP A 229 2.51 6.37 1.76
C ASP A 229 1.73 6.87 0.55
N GLY A 230 1.36 5.99 -0.38
CA GLY A 230 0.66 6.37 -1.62
C GLY A 230 -0.77 6.88 -1.42
N THR A 231 -1.31 6.70 -0.20
CA THR A 231 -2.66 7.15 0.21
C THR A 231 -2.63 8.13 1.39
N ALA A 232 -1.44 8.53 1.88
CA ALA A 232 -1.26 9.50 2.95
C ALA A 232 -1.54 10.93 2.48
N VAL A 233 -2.79 11.25 2.20
CA VAL A 233 -3.25 12.53 1.66
C VAL A 233 -4.09 13.27 2.71
N GLN A 234 -3.82 14.56 2.90
CA GLN A 234 -4.55 15.38 3.87
C GLN A 234 -5.91 15.86 3.36
N GLU A 235 -6.06 16.02 2.04
CA GLU A 235 -7.21 16.66 1.42
C GLU A 235 -7.56 15.98 0.09
N PRO A 236 -8.82 15.56 -0.14
CA PRO A 236 -9.25 15.01 -1.42
C PRO A 236 -9.22 16.07 -2.53
N GLY A 237 -9.19 15.62 -3.78
CA GLY A 237 -9.33 16.52 -4.93
C GLY A 237 -10.75 17.09 -5.02
N ASP A 238 -10.88 18.42 -5.09
CA ASP A 238 -12.17 19.12 -5.19
C ASP A 238 -12.88 18.89 -6.52
N GLN A 239 -12.13 18.76 -7.62
CA GLN A 239 -12.70 18.53 -8.95
C GLN A 239 -13.26 17.10 -9.12
N ILE A 240 -12.73 16.13 -8.36
CA ILE A 240 -13.16 14.73 -8.48
C ILE A 240 -14.10 14.31 -7.35
N PHE A 241 -14.18 15.08 -6.27
CA PHE A 241 -15.04 14.78 -5.12
C PHE A 241 -16.52 14.62 -5.48
N PRO A 242 -17.14 15.46 -6.35
CA PRO A 242 -18.55 15.28 -6.73
C PRO A 242 -18.84 13.91 -7.36
N TYR A 243 -17.91 13.37 -8.15
CA TYR A 243 -18.07 12.05 -8.76
C TYR A 243 -18.02 10.93 -7.72
N ILE A 244 -17.20 11.10 -6.68
CA ILE A 244 -17.09 10.12 -5.59
C ILE A 244 -18.34 10.17 -4.72
N GLN A 245 -18.79 11.37 -4.36
CA GLN A 245 -20.00 11.58 -3.57
C GLN A 245 -21.24 10.97 -4.22
N GLU A 246 -21.32 11.00 -5.55
CA GLU A 246 -22.45 10.44 -6.31
C GLU A 246 -22.37 8.93 -6.48
N ASN A 247 -21.17 8.35 -6.62
CA ASN A 247 -21.00 6.99 -7.15
C ASN A 247 -20.36 6.01 -6.17
N LEU A 248 -19.85 6.43 -5.01
CA LEU A 248 -19.28 5.56 -4.01
C LEU A 248 -20.38 5.05 -3.06
N ASP A 249 -20.45 3.74 -2.85
CA ASP A 249 -21.51 3.14 -2.00
C ASP A 249 -21.09 3.09 -0.53
N GLU A 250 -19.82 2.84 -0.25
CA GLU A 250 -19.31 2.63 1.11
C GLU A 250 -17.84 3.02 1.21
N ILE A 251 -17.40 3.36 2.43
CA ILE A 251 -16.00 3.58 2.73
C ILE A 251 -15.59 2.85 4.02
N ILE A 252 -14.52 2.05 3.93
CA ILE A 252 -13.93 1.30 5.03
C ILE A 252 -12.59 1.92 5.40
N THR A 253 -12.31 2.03 6.69
CA THR A 253 -10.98 2.47 7.19
C THR A 253 -10.21 1.30 7.77
N ILE A 254 -8.91 1.21 7.46
CA ILE A 254 -8.01 0.11 7.82
C ILE A 254 -6.86 0.63 8.67
N LYS A 255 -6.53 -0.10 9.74
CA LYS A 255 -5.36 0.20 10.59
C LYS A 255 -4.08 -0.30 9.95
N ASP A 256 -2.98 0.39 10.23
CA ASP A 256 -1.65 0.03 9.71
C ASP A 256 -1.23 -1.40 10.06
N ASP A 257 -1.59 -1.89 11.25
CA ASP A 257 -1.32 -3.27 11.68
C ASP A 257 -1.97 -4.32 10.76
N GLU A 258 -3.15 -4.03 10.21
CA GLU A 258 -3.86 -4.92 9.30
C GLU A 258 -3.16 -5.00 7.93
N LEU A 259 -2.51 -3.89 7.50
CA LEU A 259 -1.70 -3.86 6.27
C LEU A 259 -0.47 -4.76 6.39
N ILE A 260 0.17 -4.77 7.56
CA ILE A 260 1.32 -5.63 7.84
C ILE A 260 0.93 -7.10 7.72
N VAL A 261 -0.23 -7.48 8.26
CA VAL A 261 -0.77 -8.85 8.14
C VAL A 261 -1.10 -9.17 6.69
N ALA A 262 -1.78 -8.27 5.98
CA ALA A 262 -2.14 -8.43 4.57
C ALA A 262 -0.90 -8.59 3.67
N PHE A 263 0.21 -7.91 3.99
CA PHE A 263 1.48 -8.09 3.27
C PHE A 263 1.97 -9.54 3.33
N LEU A 264 1.99 -10.13 4.53
CA LEU A 264 2.40 -11.53 4.68
C LEU A 264 1.46 -12.48 3.93
N ASP A 265 0.14 -12.24 3.95
CA ASP A 265 -0.83 -13.04 3.19
C ASP A 265 -0.55 -12.99 1.69
N MET A 266 -0.21 -11.81 1.15
CA MET A 266 0.14 -11.66 -0.26
C MET A 266 1.44 -12.39 -0.61
N VAL A 267 2.48 -12.27 0.21
CA VAL A 267 3.77 -12.92 -0.04
C VAL A 267 3.66 -14.44 0.13
N GLU A 268 3.03 -14.93 1.20
CA GLU A 268 2.96 -16.36 1.52
C GLU A 268 1.99 -17.12 0.61
N ASN A 269 0.84 -16.53 0.26
CA ASN A 269 -0.23 -17.24 -0.47
C ASN A 269 -0.23 -16.92 -1.98
N HIS A 270 0.08 -15.67 -2.36
CA HIS A 270 0.00 -15.22 -3.75
C HIS A 270 1.36 -15.01 -4.42
N LYS A 271 2.47 -15.03 -3.66
CA LYS A 271 3.84 -14.78 -4.15
C LYS A 271 3.97 -13.41 -4.84
N MET A 272 3.20 -12.43 -4.38
CA MET A 272 3.18 -11.08 -4.92
C MET A 272 3.62 -10.05 -3.89
N ILE A 273 4.39 -9.07 -4.34
CA ILE A 273 4.76 -7.89 -3.57
C ILE A 273 3.76 -6.79 -3.91
N VAL A 274 3.06 -6.30 -2.89
CA VAL A 274 2.10 -5.20 -2.98
C VAL A 274 2.51 -4.15 -1.97
N GLU A 275 2.58 -2.88 -2.37
CA GLU A 275 2.87 -1.78 -1.45
C GLU A 275 1.73 -1.53 -0.46
N ASN A 276 2.02 -0.87 0.66
CA ASN A 276 1.06 -0.71 1.76
C ASN A 276 -0.27 -0.08 1.30
N SER A 277 -0.24 0.89 0.40
CA SER A 277 -1.47 1.49 -0.16
C SER A 277 -2.29 0.51 -1.01
N GLY A 278 -1.62 -0.42 -1.71
CA GLY A 278 -2.30 -1.47 -2.47
C GLY A 278 -2.88 -2.58 -1.59
N LEU A 279 -2.35 -2.74 -0.37
CA LEU A 279 -2.83 -3.72 0.62
C LEU A 279 -4.12 -3.30 1.33
N LEU A 280 -4.51 -2.04 1.26
CA LEU A 280 -5.75 -1.53 1.86
C LEU A 280 -6.95 -2.40 1.48
N THR A 281 -7.11 -2.68 0.19
CA THR A 281 -8.23 -3.48 -0.30
C THR A 281 -8.14 -4.96 0.08
N VAL A 282 -6.94 -5.49 0.28
CA VAL A 282 -6.73 -6.85 0.79
C VAL A 282 -7.13 -6.95 2.26
N ALA A 283 -6.67 -6.00 3.09
CA ALA A 283 -7.04 -5.95 4.50
C ALA A 283 -8.54 -5.75 4.69
N ALA A 284 -9.18 -4.94 3.83
CA ALA A 284 -10.61 -4.67 3.87
C ALA A 284 -11.50 -5.89 3.57
N LEU A 285 -10.97 -6.94 2.93
CA LEU A 285 -11.74 -8.16 2.66
C LEU A 285 -12.32 -8.80 3.93
N LYS A 286 -11.64 -8.66 5.08
CA LYS A 286 -12.08 -9.19 6.38
C LYS A 286 -13.19 -8.36 7.04
N HIS A 287 -13.46 -7.17 6.51
CA HIS A 287 -14.48 -6.24 7.03
C HIS A 287 -15.76 -6.24 6.20
N LEU A 288 -15.85 -7.10 5.16
CA LEU A 288 -17.06 -7.22 4.37
C LEU A 288 -18.18 -7.88 5.19
N ASP A 289 -19.38 -7.30 5.14
CA ASP A 289 -20.58 -7.76 5.86
C ASP A 289 -21.51 -8.66 5.01
N PHE A 290 -21.01 -9.15 3.86
CA PHE A 290 -21.74 -9.99 2.93
C PHE A 290 -20.90 -11.19 2.47
N GLU A 291 -21.59 -12.26 2.04
CA GLU A 291 -21.00 -13.50 1.53
C GLU A 291 -21.65 -13.91 0.20
N GLY A 292 -21.02 -14.85 -0.51
CA GLY A 292 -21.53 -15.42 -1.77
C GLY A 292 -21.46 -14.47 -2.97
N GLN A 293 -20.71 -13.36 -2.88
CA GLN A 293 -20.56 -12.37 -3.93
C GLN A 293 -19.23 -12.47 -4.66
N LYS A 294 -19.19 -11.97 -5.91
CA LYS A 294 -17.96 -11.82 -6.70
C LYS A 294 -17.33 -10.47 -6.42
N VAL A 295 -16.21 -10.52 -5.70
CA VAL A 295 -15.51 -9.35 -5.18
C VAL A 295 -14.18 -9.17 -5.89
N VAL A 296 -13.91 -7.96 -6.38
CA VAL A 296 -12.61 -7.61 -6.96
C VAL A 296 -11.86 -6.65 -6.02
N SER A 297 -10.66 -7.03 -5.61
CA SER A 297 -9.73 -6.19 -4.84
C SER A 297 -8.67 -5.61 -5.78
N ILE A 298 -8.58 -4.28 -5.90
CA ILE A 298 -7.59 -3.61 -6.75
C ILE A 298 -6.28 -3.45 -5.98
N LEU A 299 -5.24 -4.17 -6.39
CA LEU A 299 -3.87 -4.04 -5.88
C LEU A 299 -3.17 -2.89 -6.60
N SER A 300 -3.29 -1.68 -6.09
CA SER A 300 -3.00 -0.44 -6.82
C SER A 300 -1.53 -0.22 -7.19
N GLY A 301 -0.59 -0.80 -6.43
CA GLY A 301 0.85 -0.66 -6.70
C GLY A 301 1.70 -1.66 -5.91
N GLY A 302 2.97 -1.78 -6.31
CA GLY A 302 3.96 -2.67 -5.71
C GLY A 302 5.34 -2.03 -5.51
N ASN A 303 5.46 -0.71 -5.63
CA ASN A 303 6.73 0.02 -5.54
C ASN A 303 7.18 0.23 -4.08
N MET A 304 7.44 -0.87 -3.40
CA MET A 304 7.98 -0.90 -2.04
C MET A 304 9.50 -1.04 -2.09
N ASP A 305 10.23 -0.29 -1.28
CA ASP A 305 11.68 -0.48 -1.14
C ASP A 305 12.00 -1.68 -0.24
N VAL A 306 13.20 -2.25 -0.43
CA VAL A 306 13.61 -3.50 0.24
C VAL A 306 13.74 -3.32 1.75
N ILE A 307 14.11 -2.14 2.25
CA ILE A 307 14.26 -1.86 3.69
C ILE A 307 12.88 -1.83 4.34
N THR A 308 11.93 -1.11 3.73
CA THR A 308 10.52 -1.10 4.18
C THR A 308 9.94 -2.52 4.15
N MET A 309 10.19 -3.28 3.09
CA MET A 309 9.74 -4.68 2.99
C MET A 309 10.30 -5.54 4.14
N ALA A 310 11.60 -5.44 4.42
CA ALA A 310 12.22 -6.18 5.52
C ALA A 310 11.58 -5.82 6.86
N SER A 311 11.33 -4.54 7.12
CA SER A 311 10.66 -4.07 8.33
C SER A 311 9.23 -4.60 8.44
N VAL A 312 8.43 -4.53 7.37
CA VAL A 312 7.05 -5.04 7.37
C VAL A 312 7.01 -6.56 7.61
N VAL A 313 7.92 -7.33 6.99
CA VAL A 313 8.04 -8.78 7.23
C VAL A 313 8.33 -9.07 8.70
N GLN A 314 9.31 -8.38 9.29
CA GLN A 314 9.67 -8.57 10.71
C GLN A 314 8.49 -8.28 11.64
N HIS A 315 7.83 -7.14 11.47
CA HIS A 315 6.66 -6.76 12.26
C HIS A 315 5.50 -7.76 12.09
N GLY A 316 5.26 -8.22 10.86
CA GLY A 316 4.22 -9.21 10.60
C GLY A 316 4.50 -10.58 11.24
N LEU A 317 5.75 -11.02 11.27
CA LEU A 317 6.13 -12.26 11.97
C LEU A 317 5.93 -12.12 13.48
N ILE A 318 6.21 -10.94 14.04
CA ILE A 318 5.99 -10.65 15.46
C ILE A 318 4.49 -10.62 15.77
N GLN A 319 3.68 -9.94 14.99
CA GLN A 319 2.22 -9.84 15.17
C GLN A 319 1.53 -11.21 15.09
N ARG A 320 2.06 -12.13 14.26
CA ARG A 320 1.56 -13.51 14.15
C ARG A 320 2.15 -14.46 15.19
N ASP A 321 2.88 -13.95 16.19
CA ASP A 321 3.59 -14.76 17.20
C ASP A 321 4.51 -15.83 16.59
N ARG A 322 5.00 -15.60 15.35
CA ARG A 322 5.98 -16.49 14.70
C ARG A 322 7.41 -16.19 15.14
N ILE A 323 7.65 -14.98 15.63
CA ILE A 323 8.90 -14.59 16.29
C ILE A 323 8.53 -13.82 17.56
N PHE A 324 9.14 -14.23 18.68
CA PHE A 324 8.98 -13.55 19.97
C PHE A 324 10.26 -13.64 20.78
N THR A 325 10.43 -12.74 21.75
CA THR A 325 11.61 -12.73 22.62
C THR A 325 11.18 -12.92 24.07
N VAL A 326 11.86 -13.82 24.75
CA VAL A 326 11.76 -13.98 26.20
C VAL A 326 13.06 -13.55 26.88
N SER A 327 12.93 -12.88 28.01
CA SER A 327 14.02 -12.62 28.96
C SER A 327 13.88 -13.55 30.15
N VAL A 328 14.94 -14.29 30.47
CA VAL A 328 15.00 -15.22 31.60
C VAL A 328 16.19 -14.84 32.48
N LEU A 329 15.95 -14.62 33.77
CA LEU A 329 17.01 -14.42 34.75
C LEU A 329 17.49 -15.79 35.26
N LEU A 330 18.79 -16.03 35.14
CA LEU A 330 19.45 -17.30 35.51
C LEU A 330 20.50 -17.10 36.59
N PRO A 331 20.75 -18.12 37.44
CA PRO A 331 21.97 -18.19 38.23
C PRO A 331 23.20 -18.25 37.33
N ASP A 332 24.29 -17.61 37.72
CA ASP A 332 25.57 -17.69 37.00
C ASP A 332 26.24 -19.04 37.30
N ARG A 333 25.80 -20.10 36.62
CA ARG A 333 26.26 -21.46 36.75
C ARG A 333 26.40 -22.16 35.41
N PRO A 334 27.40 -23.03 35.22
CA PRO A 334 27.50 -23.88 34.05
C PRO A 334 26.24 -24.74 33.85
N GLY A 335 25.74 -24.80 32.61
CA GLY A 335 24.59 -25.62 32.22
C GLY A 335 23.23 -24.92 32.20
N GLU A 336 23.05 -23.77 32.84
CA GLU A 336 21.74 -23.09 32.87
C GLU A 336 21.29 -22.64 31.46
N LEU A 337 22.20 -22.13 30.66
CA LEU A 337 21.92 -21.80 29.23
C LEU A 337 21.45 -23.06 28.46
N VAL A 338 22.11 -24.19 28.68
CA VAL A 338 21.77 -25.45 27.98
C VAL A 338 20.35 -25.89 28.35
N ARG A 339 19.98 -25.76 29.65
CA ARG A 339 18.61 -26.10 30.09
C ARG A 339 17.54 -25.28 29.42
N VAL A 340 17.74 -23.96 29.30
CA VAL A 340 16.80 -23.08 28.59
C VAL A 340 16.69 -23.46 27.12
N ALA A 341 17.82 -23.61 26.43
CA ALA A 341 17.86 -23.98 25.02
C ALA A 341 17.23 -25.36 24.76
N GLN A 342 17.49 -26.34 25.65
CA GLN A 342 16.88 -27.67 25.53
C GLN A 342 15.36 -27.62 25.73
N THR A 343 14.86 -26.87 26.72
CA THR A 343 13.41 -26.71 26.94
C THR A 343 12.73 -26.14 25.71
N ILE A 344 13.34 -25.15 25.05
CA ILE A 344 12.80 -24.55 23.80
C ILE A 344 12.83 -25.60 22.69
N ALA A 345 13.93 -26.32 22.51
CA ALA A 345 14.10 -27.34 21.48
C ALA A 345 13.11 -28.51 21.66
N ASP A 346 12.89 -28.97 22.90
CA ASP A 346 11.91 -30.03 23.20
C ASP A 346 10.47 -29.65 22.85
N CYS A 347 10.19 -28.36 22.78
CA CYS A 347 8.91 -27.81 22.25
C CYS A 347 8.91 -27.57 20.74
N ASN A 348 9.97 -27.92 20.01
CA ASN A 348 10.19 -27.57 18.60
C ASN A 348 10.31 -26.06 18.34
N GLY A 349 10.68 -25.24 19.32
CA GLY A 349 11.04 -23.84 19.13
C GLY A 349 12.45 -23.73 18.56
N ASN A 350 12.64 -22.85 17.59
CA ASN A 350 13.96 -22.59 17.00
C ASN A 350 14.53 -21.27 17.54
N VAL A 351 15.77 -21.32 18.07
CA VAL A 351 16.43 -20.11 18.58
C VAL A 351 17.04 -19.33 17.41
N VAL A 352 16.52 -18.12 17.17
CA VAL A 352 16.99 -17.21 16.10
C VAL A 352 18.13 -16.33 16.61
N ARG A 353 18.00 -15.83 17.84
CA ARG A 353 19.00 -14.97 18.48
C ARG A 353 19.07 -15.23 19.96
N LEU A 354 20.28 -15.12 20.50
CA LEU A 354 20.54 -15.29 21.91
C LEU A 354 21.53 -14.24 22.39
N ASP A 355 21.11 -13.46 23.38
CA ASP A 355 21.95 -12.47 24.06
C ASP A 355 22.14 -12.90 25.53
N HIS A 356 23.37 -13.12 25.93
CA HIS A 356 23.74 -13.56 27.28
C HIS A 356 24.48 -12.43 28.00
N ASN A 357 23.82 -11.80 28.96
CA ASN A 357 24.37 -10.66 29.71
C ASN A 357 24.64 -11.07 31.17
N GLN A 358 25.92 -11.10 31.53
CA GLN A 358 26.38 -11.47 32.90
C GLN A 358 26.48 -10.27 33.86
N PHE A 359 26.25 -9.04 33.39
CA PHE A 359 26.47 -7.82 34.18
C PHE A 359 25.19 -7.11 34.60
N VAL A 360 24.05 -7.81 34.67
CA VAL A 360 22.76 -7.22 34.99
C VAL A 360 22.65 -6.83 36.47
N THR A 361 23.23 -7.65 37.38
CA THR A 361 23.27 -7.35 38.82
C THR A 361 24.59 -7.82 39.45
N ALA A 362 24.97 -7.22 40.59
CA ALA A 362 26.13 -7.65 41.40
C ALA A 362 25.87 -8.99 42.17
N ASN A 363 24.63 -9.45 42.20
CA ASN A 363 24.24 -10.66 42.90
C ASN A 363 24.28 -11.88 41.98
N ARG A 364 25.29 -12.73 42.12
CA ARG A 364 25.52 -13.94 41.30
C ARG A 364 24.37 -14.96 41.30
N ASN A 365 23.44 -14.91 42.24
CA ASN A 365 22.32 -15.88 42.29
C ASN A 365 21.16 -15.51 41.32
N ALA A 366 21.17 -14.30 40.72
CA ALA A 366 20.22 -13.86 39.73
C ALA A 366 20.92 -12.90 38.74
N ALA A 367 22.16 -13.21 38.36
CA ALA A 367 23.07 -12.24 37.76
C ALA A 367 23.08 -12.25 36.23
N VAL A 368 22.55 -13.30 35.63
CA VAL A 368 22.58 -13.46 34.17
C VAL A 368 21.20 -13.26 33.60
N GLU A 369 21.08 -12.29 32.72
CA GLU A 369 19.91 -12.17 31.85
C GLU A 369 20.18 -12.86 30.52
N LEU A 370 19.35 -13.85 30.21
CA LEU A 370 19.34 -14.51 28.92
C LEU A 370 18.15 -14.03 28.13
N ARG A 371 18.39 -13.29 27.02
CA ARG A 371 17.35 -12.92 26.06
C ARG A 371 17.38 -13.87 24.88
N VAL A 372 16.28 -14.56 24.65
CA VAL A 372 16.18 -15.55 23.58
C VAL A 372 15.06 -15.13 22.64
N THR A 373 15.41 -14.86 21.38
CA THR A 373 14.45 -14.68 20.32
C THR A 373 14.18 -16.03 19.67
N ILE A 374 12.91 -16.41 19.63
CA ILE A 374 12.44 -17.76 19.30
C ILE A 374 11.50 -17.66 18.10
N GLU A 375 11.72 -18.54 17.12
CA GLU A 375 10.78 -18.80 16.03
C GLU A 375 9.77 -19.86 16.48
N ALA A 376 8.49 -19.60 16.23
CA ALA A 376 7.36 -20.45 16.58
C ALA A 376 6.37 -20.58 15.41
N PHE A 377 5.40 -21.48 15.55
CA PHE A 377 4.34 -21.70 14.55
C PHE A 377 3.08 -20.82 14.78
N GLY A 378 3.16 -19.83 15.67
CA GLY A 378 2.06 -18.95 16.04
C GLY A 378 1.73 -18.99 17.53
N SER A 379 0.60 -18.34 17.91
CA SER A 379 0.25 -18.05 19.31
C SER A 379 0.17 -19.28 20.22
N GLU A 380 -0.44 -20.36 19.77
CA GLU A 380 -0.54 -21.60 20.58
C GLU A 380 0.84 -22.21 20.85
N HIS A 381 1.71 -22.20 19.85
CA HIS A 381 3.06 -22.71 19.99
C HIS A 381 3.91 -21.81 20.90
N LYS A 382 3.83 -20.50 20.76
CA LYS A 382 4.44 -19.54 21.68
C LYS A 382 4.03 -19.79 23.13
N GLN A 383 2.70 -19.93 23.39
CA GLN A 383 2.18 -20.20 24.73
C GLN A 383 2.72 -21.52 25.30
N ARG A 384 2.81 -22.58 24.49
CA ARG A 384 3.36 -23.88 24.88
C ARG A 384 4.83 -23.76 25.27
N ILE A 385 5.65 -23.02 24.50
CA ILE A 385 7.07 -22.79 24.80
C ILE A 385 7.23 -22.00 26.12
N VAL A 386 6.47 -20.92 26.29
CA VAL A 386 6.52 -20.08 27.50
C VAL A 386 6.14 -20.93 28.74
N LYS A 387 5.07 -21.72 28.64
CA LYS A 387 4.64 -22.61 29.71
C LYS A 387 5.68 -23.69 30.05
N ALA A 388 6.31 -24.29 29.04
CA ALA A 388 7.36 -25.28 29.26
C ALA A 388 8.56 -24.67 29.97
N LEU A 389 8.94 -23.45 29.70
CA LEU A 389 9.97 -22.72 30.46
C LEU A 389 9.54 -22.54 31.94
N GLU A 390 8.28 -22.14 32.18
CA GLU A 390 7.75 -21.99 33.54
C GLU A 390 7.73 -23.33 34.31
N ASP A 391 7.27 -24.39 33.68
CA ASP A 391 7.21 -25.75 34.25
C ASP A 391 8.61 -26.30 34.59
N ASN A 392 9.66 -25.86 33.87
CA ASN A 392 11.07 -26.18 34.15
C ASN A 392 11.73 -25.22 35.17
N GLY A 393 10.93 -24.39 35.85
CA GLY A 393 11.36 -23.51 36.95
C GLY A 393 11.97 -22.19 36.51
N PHE A 394 11.87 -21.83 35.24
CA PHE A 394 12.26 -20.52 34.75
C PHE A 394 11.14 -19.51 34.93
N ARG A 395 11.49 -18.22 34.89
CA ARG A 395 10.51 -17.11 34.93
C ARG A 395 10.64 -16.25 33.67
N PRO A 396 10.13 -16.74 32.53
CA PRO A 396 10.24 -16.01 31.28
C PRO A 396 9.39 -14.73 31.33
N LYS A 397 9.96 -13.61 30.86
CA LYS A 397 9.25 -12.37 30.62
C LYS A 397 9.24 -12.13 29.12
N LEU A 398 8.06 -11.95 28.52
CA LEU A 398 7.97 -11.49 27.15
C LEU A 398 8.49 -10.06 27.06
N ILE A 399 9.39 -9.81 26.15
CA ILE A 399 9.96 -8.48 25.89
C ILE A 399 9.81 -8.13 24.42
N GLN A 400 9.96 -6.85 24.11
CA GLN A 400 9.94 -6.38 22.73
C GLN A 400 11.06 -7.06 21.94
N VAL A 401 10.73 -7.52 20.74
CA VAL A 401 11.70 -8.16 19.84
C VAL A 401 12.65 -7.09 19.30
N HIS A 402 13.94 -7.33 19.44
CA HIS A 402 15.01 -6.59 18.79
C HIS A 402 15.75 -7.57 17.89
N LEU A 403 15.49 -7.53 16.59
CA LEU A 403 16.15 -8.34 15.56
C LEU A 403 17.39 -7.65 15.00
#